data_29ce4703e7e3ebc7cdef4c305929b717
#
_entry.id   29ce4703e7e3ebc7cdef4c305929b717
#
_cell.length_a   1.000
_cell.length_b   1.000
_cell.length_c   1.000
_cell.angle_alpha   90.00
_cell.angle_beta   90.00
_cell.angle_gamma   90.00
#
_symmetry.space_group_name_H-M   'P 1'
#
loop_
_entity.id
_entity.type
_entity.pdbx_description
1 polymer ?
#
loop_
_entity_poly.entity_id
_entity_poly.type
_entity_poly.pdbx_seq_one_letter_code
_entity_poly.pdbx_strand_id
1 'polypeptide(L)'
;EWLIAKKSLDVLWKNPDLGPTIKPLTILWIALTESAAIYGLVIWLLIIFTDWLTSAQWIAAGLSIGLVWFSAWLGEGWVAAQALESILRNPEIEGKIKSNMILYIALVESAAIYSLVVSLLILFA
;
A
#
# COMPACT_ATOMS: atom_id res chain seq x y z
N GLU A 1 5.13 -2.46 4.26
CA GLU A 1 5.03 -2.37 5.73
C GLU A 1 6.41 -2.28 6.40
N TRP A 2 7.33 -3.25 6.18
CA TRP A 2 8.62 -3.28 6.88
C TRP A 2 9.49 -2.03 6.64
N LEU A 3 9.43 -1.42 5.45
CA LEU A 3 10.14 -0.17 5.14
C LEU A 3 9.64 0.97 6.04
N ILE A 4 8.34 1.07 6.23
CA ILE A 4 7.72 2.08 7.11
C ILE A 4 8.12 1.83 8.56
N ALA A 5 7.99 0.60 9.02
CA ALA A 5 8.34 0.23 10.39
C ALA A 5 9.84 0.47 10.68
N LYS A 6 10.72 0.03 9.78
CA LYS A 6 12.16 0.29 9.89
C LYS A 6 12.48 1.77 9.96
N LYS A 7 11.87 2.58 9.07
CA LYS A 7 12.10 4.02 9.05
C LYS A 7 11.53 4.69 10.30
N SER A 8 10.39 4.25 10.80
CA SER A 8 9.81 4.73 12.05
C SER A 8 10.78 4.53 13.24
N LEU A 9 11.35 3.34 13.35
CA LEU A 9 12.34 3.04 14.38
C LEU A 9 13.61 3.90 14.25
N ASP A 10 14.10 4.11 13.02
CA ASP A 10 15.26 4.96 12.74
C ASP A 10 15.00 6.42 13.13
N VAL A 11 13.81 6.93 12.84
CA VAL A 11 13.41 8.29 13.23
C VAL A 11 13.31 8.43 14.75
N LEU A 12 12.69 7.47 15.44
CA LEU A 12 12.57 7.46 16.89
C LEU A 12 13.91 7.32 17.60
N TRP A 13 14.84 6.57 17.01
CA TRP A 13 16.21 6.47 17.50
C TRP A 13 16.94 7.81 17.42
N LYS A 14 16.75 8.57 16.33
CA LYS A 14 17.43 9.85 16.12
C LYS A 14 16.77 10.99 16.92
N ASN A 15 15.47 10.94 17.10
CA ASN A 15 14.71 11.94 17.85
C ASN A 15 13.53 11.29 18.60
N PRO A 16 13.74 10.86 19.87
CA PRO A 16 12.69 10.24 20.69
C PRO A 16 11.48 11.13 20.96
N ASP A 17 11.66 12.46 20.95
CA ASP A 17 10.60 13.43 21.23
C ASP A 17 9.50 13.41 20.15
N LEU A 18 9.81 12.89 18.97
CA LEU A 18 8.82 12.68 17.92
C LEU A 18 7.91 11.45 18.13
N GLY A 19 8.10 10.71 19.23
CA GLY A 19 7.32 9.51 19.53
C GLY A 19 5.80 9.68 19.44
N PRO A 20 5.21 10.70 20.07
CA PRO A 20 3.77 10.95 19.98
C PRO A 20 3.24 11.19 18.56
N THR A 21 4.06 11.75 17.69
CA THR A 21 3.74 12.03 16.28
C THR A 21 3.96 10.80 15.40
N ILE A 22 5.13 10.17 15.50
CA ILE A 22 5.57 9.12 14.58
C ILE A 22 4.78 7.81 14.76
N LYS A 23 4.49 7.41 16.02
CA LYS A 23 3.78 6.14 16.28
C LYS A 23 2.41 6.07 15.61
N PRO A 24 1.49 7.02 15.81
CA PRO A 24 0.17 6.96 15.17
C PRO A 24 0.27 7.10 13.65
N LEU A 25 1.21 7.88 13.11
CA LEU A 25 1.43 8.00 11.68
C LEU A 25 1.93 6.68 11.09
N THR A 26 2.84 5.98 11.76
CA THR A 26 3.34 4.68 11.33
C THR A 26 2.20 3.65 11.22
N ILE A 27 1.33 3.59 12.23
CA ILE A 27 0.18 2.68 12.23
C ILE A 27 -0.78 3.02 11.10
N LEU A 28 -1.13 4.30 10.94
CA LEU A 28 -2.00 4.77 9.86
C LEU A 28 -1.44 4.40 8.49
N TRP A 29 -0.14 4.61 8.27
CA TRP A 29 0.48 4.41 6.96
C TRP A 29 0.66 2.94 6.63
N ILE A 30 0.94 2.08 7.62
CA ILE A 30 0.92 0.63 7.45
C ILE A 30 -0.49 0.18 7.06
N ALA A 31 -1.53 0.63 7.79
CA ALA A 31 -2.91 0.26 7.50
C ALA A 31 -3.37 0.70 6.10
N LEU A 32 -2.93 1.87 5.62
CA LEU A 32 -3.22 2.33 4.26
C LEU A 32 -2.56 1.44 3.20
N THR A 33 -1.30 1.03 3.41
CA THR A 33 -0.59 0.17 2.46
C THR A 33 -1.10 -1.28 2.47
N GLU A 34 -1.91 -1.69 3.43
CA GLU A 34 -2.54 -3.02 3.46
C GLU A 34 -3.84 -3.11 2.64
N SER A 35 -4.46 -1.97 2.30
CA SER A 35 -5.72 -1.97 1.55
C SER A 35 -5.60 -2.69 0.21
N ALA A 36 -4.49 -2.53 -0.51
CA ALA A 36 -4.23 -3.22 -1.76
C ALA A 36 -4.16 -4.76 -1.61
N ALA A 37 -3.76 -5.28 -0.44
CA ALA A 37 -3.75 -6.72 -0.16
C ALA A 37 -5.16 -7.32 -0.15
N ILE A 38 -6.16 -6.55 0.25
CA ILE A 38 -7.57 -6.98 0.26
C ILE A 38 -8.04 -7.24 -1.17
N TYR A 39 -7.62 -6.43 -2.14
CA TYR A 39 -7.98 -6.63 -3.55
C TYR A 39 -7.42 -7.95 -4.10
N GLY A 40 -6.17 -8.27 -3.76
CA GLY A 40 -5.56 -9.56 -4.09
C GLY A 40 -6.29 -10.73 -3.46
N LEU A 41 -6.67 -10.61 -2.18
CA LEU A 41 -7.44 -11.62 -1.48
C LEU A 41 -8.79 -11.88 -2.13
N VAL A 42 -9.51 -10.83 -2.54
CA VAL A 42 -10.81 -10.96 -3.23
C VAL A 42 -10.66 -11.75 -4.53
N ILE A 43 -9.69 -11.39 -5.37
CA ILE A 43 -9.46 -12.11 -6.63
C ILE A 43 -9.06 -13.56 -6.37
N TRP A 44 -8.20 -13.82 -5.38
CA TRP A 44 -7.79 -15.17 -5.01
C TRP A 44 -8.98 -16.04 -4.56
N LEU A 45 -9.87 -15.50 -3.71
CA LEU A 45 -11.08 -16.19 -3.29
C LEU A 45 -12.01 -16.47 -4.48
N LEU A 46 -12.21 -15.51 -5.38
CA LEU A 46 -13.02 -15.72 -6.59
C LEU A 46 -12.44 -16.83 -7.46
N ILE A 47 -11.12 -16.89 -7.66
CA ILE A 47 -10.47 -17.95 -8.42
C ILE A 47 -10.72 -19.33 -7.77
N ILE A 48 -10.62 -19.44 -6.45
CA ILE A 48 -10.79 -20.73 -5.74
C ILE A 48 -12.25 -21.20 -5.75
N PHE A 49 -13.20 -20.31 -5.59
CA PHE A 49 -14.60 -20.65 -5.45
C PHE A 49 -15.42 -20.57 -6.74
N THR A 50 -14.76 -20.42 -7.90
CA THR A 50 -15.43 -20.31 -9.20
C THR A 50 -15.06 -21.48 -10.11
N ASP A 51 -15.95 -22.45 -10.25
CA ASP A 51 -15.68 -23.73 -10.92
C ASP A 51 -15.63 -23.67 -12.45
N TRP A 52 -16.22 -22.63 -13.08
CA TRP A 52 -16.31 -22.52 -14.55
C TRP A 52 -15.13 -21.80 -15.22
N LEU A 53 -14.16 -21.34 -14.45
CA LEU A 53 -13.02 -20.61 -14.98
C LEU A 53 -12.04 -21.51 -15.71
N THR A 54 -11.52 -21.04 -16.82
CA THR A 54 -10.41 -21.68 -17.53
C THR A 54 -9.08 -21.39 -16.82
N SER A 55 -8.09 -22.29 -17.00
CA SER A 55 -6.74 -22.08 -16.47
C SER A 55 -6.09 -20.78 -16.97
N ALA A 56 -6.41 -20.35 -18.19
CA ALA A 56 -5.93 -19.09 -18.74
C ALA A 56 -6.50 -17.87 -17.98
N GLN A 57 -7.80 -17.90 -17.62
CA GLN A 57 -8.42 -16.83 -16.82
C GLN A 57 -7.84 -16.76 -15.41
N TRP A 58 -7.59 -17.90 -14.75
CA TRP A 58 -6.94 -17.91 -13.43
C TRP A 58 -5.56 -17.25 -13.47
N ILE A 59 -4.73 -17.66 -14.43
CA ILE A 59 -3.38 -17.13 -14.57
C ILE A 59 -3.42 -15.64 -14.92
N ALA A 60 -4.25 -15.24 -15.87
CA ALA A 60 -4.33 -13.85 -16.31
C ALA A 60 -4.84 -12.93 -15.20
N ALA A 61 -5.91 -13.31 -14.49
CA ALA A 61 -6.44 -12.52 -13.39
C ALA A 61 -5.45 -12.45 -12.23
N GLY A 62 -4.84 -13.58 -11.83
CA GLY A 62 -3.85 -13.64 -10.77
C GLY A 62 -2.59 -12.82 -11.05
N LEU A 63 -2.06 -12.88 -12.27
CA LEU A 63 -0.92 -12.08 -12.69
C LEU A 63 -1.26 -10.59 -12.77
N SER A 64 -2.43 -10.23 -13.30
CA SER A 64 -2.90 -8.85 -13.39
C SER A 64 -2.91 -8.18 -12.01
N ILE A 65 -3.58 -8.79 -11.04
CA ILE A 65 -3.64 -8.22 -9.70
C ILE A 65 -2.29 -8.31 -8.96
N GLY A 66 -1.60 -9.44 -9.04
CA GLY A 66 -0.41 -9.71 -8.25
C GLY A 66 0.78 -8.81 -8.61
N LEU A 67 1.06 -8.60 -9.90
CA LEU A 67 2.17 -7.76 -10.35
C LEU A 67 1.94 -6.28 -10.02
N VAL A 68 0.73 -5.79 -10.26
CA VAL A 68 0.40 -4.38 -9.99
C VAL A 68 0.33 -4.12 -8.49
N TRP A 69 -0.29 -5.02 -7.73
CA TRP A 69 -0.32 -4.93 -6.28
C TRP A 69 1.10 -4.87 -5.68
N PHE A 70 1.99 -5.75 -6.12
CA PHE A 70 3.38 -5.78 -5.63
C PHE A 70 4.10 -4.45 -5.89
N SER A 71 3.93 -3.87 -7.08
CA SER A 71 4.56 -2.58 -7.43
C SER A 71 3.97 -1.41 -6.65
N ALA A 72 2.63 -1.36 -6.50
CA ALA A 72 1.95 -0.34 -5.71
C ALA A 72 2.40 -0.39 -4.24
N TRP A 73 2.41 -1.56 -3.63
CA TRP A 73 2.83 -1.77 -2.25
C TRP A 73 4.28 -1.32 -1.97
N LEU A 74 5.21 -1.57 -2.91
CA LEU A 74 6.58 -1.05 -2.81
C LEU A 74 6.61 0.48 -2.89
N GLY A 75 5.86 1.06 -3.84
CA GLY A 75 5.77 2.51 -4.03
C GLY A 75 5.22 3.22 -2.79
N GLU A 76 4.13 2.73 -2.24
CA GLU A 76 3.51 3.25 -1.02
C GLU A 76 4.45 3.18 0.18
N GLY A 77 5.14 2.05 0.36
CA GLY A 77 6.13 1.87 1.42
C GLY A 77 7.27 2.88 1.33
N TRP A 78 7.71 3.23 0.11
CA TRP A 78 8.72 4.25 -0.11
C TRP A 78 8.21 5.65 0.16
N VAL A 79 7.02 6.01 -0.32
CA VAL A 79 6.40 7.32 -0.05
C VAL A 79 6.27 7.55 1.45
N ALA A 80 5.73 6.57 2.18
CA ALA A 80 5.56 6.66 3.63
C ALA A 80 6.91 6.76 4.37
N ALA A 81 7.91 5.99 3.98
CA ALA A 81 9.25 6.05 4.57
C ALA A 81 9.92 7.42 4.36
N GLN A 82 9.76 8.03 3.17
CA GLN A 82 10.28 9.37 2.88
C GLN A 82 9.52 10.46 3.65
N ALA A 83 8.22 10.29 3.87
CA ALA A 83 7.44 11.20 4.70
C ALA A 83 7.93 11.21 6.16
N LEU A 84 8.23 10.05 6.74
CA LEU A 84 8.84 9.95 8.08
C LEU A 84 10.20 10.66 8.16
N GLU A 85 11.06 10.47 7.17
CA GLU A 85 12.35 11.17 7.09
C GLU A 85 12.17 12.69 6.98
N SER A 86 11.15 13.15 6.24
CA SER A 86 10.86 14.57 6.07
C SER A 86 10.37 15.20 7.38
N ILE A 87 9.57 14.49 8.17
CA ILE A 87 9.14 14.93 9.50
C ILE A 87 10.34 15.00 10.46
N LEU A 88 11.27 14.03 10.40
CA LEU A 88 12.48 14.07 11.21
C LEU A 88 13.30 15.34 10.94
N ARG A 89 13.42 15.72 9.66
CA ARG A 89 14.20 16.90 9.23
C ARG A 89 13.51 18.22 9.54
N ASN A 90 12.18 18.24 9.46
CA ASN A 90 11.39 19.45 9.72
C ASN A 90 10.04 19.09 10.38
N PRO A 91 10.01 18.93 11.71
CA PRO A 91 8.80 18.58 12.44
C PRO A 91 7.66 19.60 12.33
N GLU A 92 7.98 20.87 12.11
CA GLU A 92 7.00 21.96 12.06
C GLU A 92 6.00 21.83 10.91
N ILE A 93 6.38 21.12 9.83
CA ILE A 93 5.52 20.91 8.67
C ILE A 93 4.86 19.54 8.63
N GLU A 94 4.81 18.82 9.76
CA GLU A 94 4.22 17.47 9.87
C GLU A 94 2.83 17.39 9.22
N GLY A 95 1.94 18.34 9.52
CA GLY A 95 0.57 18.34 8.97
C GLY A 95 0.52 18.41 7.45
N LYS A 96 1.42 19.17 6.82
CA LYS A 96 1.54 19.25 5.36
C LYS A 96 2.09 17.96 4.77
N ILE A 97 3.12 17.38 5.42
CA ILE A 97 3.72 16.12 4.99
C ILE A 97 2.68 15.01 5.06
N LYS A 98 1.94 14.92 6.16
CA LYS A 98 0.86 13.95 6.35
C LYS A 98 -0.20 14.03 5.25
N SER A 99 -0.73 15.23 4.97
CA SER A 99 -1.74 15.44 3.94
C SER A 99 -1.24 15.04 2.55
N ASN A 100 -0.03 15.45 2.18
CA ASN A 100 0.56 15.11 0.88
C ASN A 100 0.84 13.61 0.78
N MET A 101 1.33 12.98 1.83
CA MET A 101 1.60 11.56 1.86
C MET A 101 0.33 10.73 1.63
N ILE A 102 -0.79 11.08 2.29
CA ILE A 102 -2.08 10.42 2.07
C ILE A 102 -2.51 10.55 0.61
N LEU A 103 -2.39 11.74 0.02
CA LEU A 103 -2.71 11.98 -1.38
C LEU A 103 -1.83 11.12 -2.31
N TYR A 104 -0.53 11.06 -2.05
CA TYR A 104 0.41 10.29 -2.90
C TYR A 104 0.19 8.79 -2.78
N ILE A 105 -0.10 8.26 -1.60
CA ILE A 105 -0.49 6.85 -1.41
C ILE A 105 -1.76 6.56 -2.21
N ALA A 106 -2.80 7.38 -2.10
CA ALA A 106 -4.04 7.19 -2.85
C ALA A 106 -3.83 7.20 -4.38
N LEU A 107 -2.91 8.05 -4.87
CA LEU A 107 -2.55 8.06 -6.30
C LEU A 107 -1.82 6.79 -6.73
N VAL A 108 -0.91 6.27 -5.91
CA VAL A 108 -0.22 5.01 -6.18
C VAL A 108 -1.20 3.84 -6.12
N GLU A 109 -2.10 3.83 -5.12
CA GLU A 109 -3.11 2.79 -4.94
C GLU A 109 -4.11 2.71 -6.11
N SER A 110 -4.36 3.80 -6.81
CA SER A 110 -5.25 3.80 -7.98
C SER A 110 -4.85 2.76 -9.03
N ALA A 111 -3.56 2.46 -9.18
CA ALA A 111 -3.10 1.40 -10.08
C ALA A 111 -3.56 0.01 -9.63
N ALA A 112 -3.56 -0.25 -8.32
CA ALA A 112 -4.07 -1.51 -7.76
C ALA A 112 -5.59 -1.64 -7.97
N ILE A 113 -6.34 -0.55 -7.85
CA ILE A 113 -7.78 -0.52 -8.14
C ILE A 113 -8.05 -0.83 -9.63
N TYR A 114 -7.27 -0.28 -10.55
CA TYR A 114 -7.42 -0.60 -11.98
C TYR A 114 -7.13 -2.07 -12.27
N SER A 115 -6.10 -2.64 -11.64
CA SER A 115 -5.81 -4.06 -11.80
C SER A 115 -6.88 -4.97 -11.21
N LEU A 116 -7.53 -4.56 -10.11
CA LEU A 116 -8.70 -5.24 -9.56
C LEU A 116 -9.83 -5.29 -10.61
N VAL A 117 -10.17 -4.15 -11.22
CA VAL A 117 -11.21 -4.07 -12.25
C VAL A 117 -10.86 -4.97 -13.45
N VAL A 118 -9.62 -4.91 -13.93
CA VAL A 118 -9.18 -5.78 -15.05
C VAL A 118 -9.26 -7.26 -14.67
N SER A 119 -8.84 -7.64 -13.47
CA SER A 119 -8.93 -9.03 -12.99
C SER A 119 -10.38 -9.50 -12.90
N LEU A 120 -11.30 -8.66 -12.41
CA LEU A 120 -12.73 -8.97 -12.37
C LEU A 120 -13.30 -9.15 -13.79
N LEU A 121 -12.94 -8.27 -14.72
CA LEU A 121 -13.37 -8.41 -16.12
C LEU A 121 -12.87 -9.72 -16.74
N ILE A 122 -11.64 -10.14 -16.47
CA ILE A 122 -11.10 -11.42 -16.95
C ILE A 122 -11.88 -12.62 -16.37
N LEU A 123 -12.28 -12.55 -15.09
CA LEU A 123 -12.99 -13.63 -14.43
C LEU A 123 -14.45 -13.75 -14.89
N PHE A 124 -15.09 -12.66 -15.28
CA PHE A 124 -16.51 -12.62 -15.60
C PHE A 124 -16.83 -12.34 -17.09
N ALA A 125 -15.82 -12.22 -17.96
CA ALA A 125 -15.98 -12.15 -19.41
C ALA A 125 -16.04 -13.54 -20.02
#